data_eb7708b8c45471e6e66989c19721c5ca
#
_entry.id   eb7708b8c45471e6e66989c19721c5ca
#
_cell.length_a   1.000
_cell.length_b   1.000
_cell.length_c   1.000
_cell.angle_alpha   90.00
_cell.angle_beta   90.00
_cell.angle_gamma   90.00
#
_symmetry.space_group_name_H-M   'P 1'
#
loop_
_entity.id
_entity.type
_entity.pdbx_description
1 polymer ?
#
loop_
_entity_poly.entity_id
_entity_poly.type
_entity_poly.pdbx_seq_one_letter_code
_entity_poly.pdbx_strand_id
1 'polypeptide(L)'
;QVDLPGVGRNLQDRYEVALTHRMARPWEVLEGARWERGDPLWERWQQAGEGMYGSNGAAVGVVSRSASASTPEPDLFCMALLARFEGYFPGFSKLISGHDDHLTWAVLKGRTRNRAGRVRLRSADPRDPPLINFAQFEEGSPGAEDDLRAMVEAIRALRELTAPLIESGWIAQELQPGPQVQTDEELAQFVRDTAWGHHASCTCPIGPKEKGGVLDSTLLVHGVSRLRVVDASVFPRIPGFFIAAAIFMLAEKAADMVLATAHGTPASVSDTTPGGL
;
A
#
# COMPACT_ATOMS: atom_id res chain seq x y z
N GLN A 1 -31.26 -4.17 14.83
CA GLN A 1 -30.42 -3.65 13.72
C GLN A 1 -30.13 -2.17 13.99
N VAL A 2 -28.92 -1.74 13.71
CA VAL A 2 -28.49 -0.34 13.80
C VAL A 2 -28.12 0.11 12.40
N ASP A 3 -28.68 1.26 11.96
CA ASP A 3 -28.31 1.89 10.71
C ASP A 3 -27.04 2.74 10.92
N LEU A 4 -25.96 2.34 10.26
CA LEU A 4 -24.66 3.03 10.23
C LEU A 4 -24.24 3.23 8.78
N PRO A 5 -24.66 4.34 8.14
CA PRO A 5 -24.38 4.58 6.72
C PRO A 5 -22.90 4.62 6.35
N GLY A 6 -22.01 4.82 7.33
CA GLY A 6 -20.55 4.84 7.14
C GLY A 6 -19.94 3.47 6.89
N VAL A 7 -20.61 2.39 7.32
CA VAL A 7 -20.08 1.02 7.13
C VAL A 7 -19.91 0.70 5.66
N GLY A 8 -18.70 0.28 5.29
CA GLY A 8 -18.34 -0.07 3.91
C GLY A 8 -18.15 1.12 2.97
N ARG A 9 -18.32 2.36 3.42
CA ARG A 9 -17.98 3.57 2.66
C ARG A 9 -16.55 4.02 2.94
N ASN A 10 -16.06 4.98 2.14
CA ASN A 10 -14.73 5.56 2.31
C ASN A 10 -13.61 4.53 2.16
N LEU A 11 -13.81 3.46 1.39
CA LEU A 11 -12.73 2.52 1.08
C LEU A 11 -11.59 3.27 0.41
N GLN A 12 -10.42 3.17 1.01
CA GLN A 12 -9.19 3.79 0.53
C GLN A 12 -8.12 2.73 0.37
N ASP A 13 -7.29 2.92 -0.61
CA ASP A 13 -6.09 2.13 -0.85
C ASP A 13 -5.00 3.04 -1.43
N ARG A 14 -3.81 2.50 -1.60
CA ARG A 14 -2.73 3.14 -2.33
C ARG A 14 -2.75 2.69 -3.78
N TYR A 15 -2.14 3.49 -4.63
CA TYR A 15 -1.88 3.09 -6.00
C TYR A 15 -0.43 2.67 -6.11
N GLU A 16 -0.21 1.49 -6.66
CA GLU A 16 1.11 0.96 -6.93
C GLU A 16 1.20 0.48 -8.37
N VAL A 17 2.35 0.72 -9.01
CA VAL A 17 2.71 0.17 -10.33
C VAL A 17 4.16 -0.27 -10.33
N ALA A 18 4.51 -1.12 -11.28
CA ALA A 18 5.89 -1.56 -11.48
C ALA A 18 6.52 -0.88 -12.70
N LEU A 19 7.73 -0.36 -12.54
CA LEU A 19 8.65 -0.03 -13.62
C LEU A 19 9.75 -1.10 -13.61
N THR A 20 9.71 -2.02 -14.56
CA THR A 20 10.54 -3.23 -14.55
C THR A 20 11.58 -3.19 -15.66
N HIS A 21 12.82 -3.48 -15.29
CA HIS A 21 13.96 -3.58 -16.19
C HIS A 21 14.55 -4.99 -16.16
N ARG A 22 15.04 -5.45 -17.32
CA ARG A 22 15.96 -6.56 -17.41
C ARG A 22 17.38 -6.02 -17.36
N MET A 23 18.19 -6.56 -16.47
CA MET A 23 19.60 -6.24 -16.35
C MET A 23 20.44 -6.98 -17.41
N ALA A 24 21.60 -6.45 -17.74
CA ALA A 24 22.53 -7.11 -18.65
C ALA A 24 23.18 -8.38 -18.05
N ARG A 25 23.13 -8.54 -16.74
CA ARG A 25 23.67 -9.69 -15.98
C ARG A 25 22.78 -9.98 -14.77
N PRO A 26 22.78 -11.24 -14.29
CA PRO A 26 22.21 -11.57 -12.99
C PRO A 26 22.82 -10.78 -11.84
N TRP A 27 22.06 -10.61 -10.79
CA TRP A 27 22.54 -10.00 -9.55
C TRP A 27 23.43 -10.99 -8.78
N GLU A 28 24.69 -10.66 -8.59
CA GLU A 28 25.65 -11.50 -7.84
C GLU A 28 25.15 -11.84 -6.42
N VAL A 29 24.42 -10.91 -5.78
CA VAL A 29 23.84 -11.10 -4.45
C VAL A 29 22.75 -12.18 -4.43
N LEU A 30 22.18 -12.55 -5.57
CA LEU A 30 21.18 -13.60 -5.75
C LEU A 30 21.79 -14.90 -6.30
N GLU A 31 23.11 -14.95 -6.54
CA GLU A 31 23.75 -16.14 -7.06
C GLU A 31 23.53 -17.34 -6.14
N GLY A 32 22.99 -18.41 -6.71
CA GLY A 32 22.66 -19.65 -6.01
C GLY A 32 21.31 -19.63 -5.29
N ALA A 33 20.54 -18.55 -5.34
CA ALA A 33 19.17 -18.52 -4.80
C ALA A 33 18.28 -19.56 -5.47
N ARG A 34 17.54 -20.34 -4.69
CA ARG A 34 16.62 -21.38 -5.17
C ARG A 34 15.18 -21.15 -4.78
N TRP A 35 14.94 -20.33 -3.76
CA TRP A 35 13.60 -19.98 -3.24
C TRP A 35 12.80 -21.22 -2.81
N GLU A 36 13.50 -22.25 -2.32
CA GLU A 36 12.95 -23.54 -1.89
C GLU A 36 13.69 -24.09 -0.66
N ARG A 37 13.24 -25.21 -0.13
CA ARG A 37 13.93 -25.88 0.98
C ARG A 37 15.34 -26.29 0.55
N GLY A 38 16.34 -25.96 1.38
CA GLY A 38 17.76 -26.20 1.10
C GLY A 38 18.40 -25.11 0.23
N ASP A 39 17.78 -23.92 0.17
CA ASP A 39 18.36 -22.73 -0.45
C ASP A 39 19.64 -22.33 0.30
N PRO A 40 20.80 -22.28 -0.38
CA PRO A 40 22.07 -21.97 0.28
C PRO A 40 22.13 -20.54 0.85
N LEU A 41 21.39 -19.57 0.28
CA LEU A 41 21.32 -18.22 0.82
C LEU A 41 20.46 -18.18 2.10
N TRP A 42 19.42 -19.01 2.19
CA TRP A 42 18.65 -19.18 3.42
C TRP A 42 19.50 -19.82 4.51
N GLU A 43 20.27 -20.88 4.20
CA GLU A 43 21.15 -21.54 5.16
C GLU A 43 22.22 -20.58 5.68
N ARG A 44 22.84 -19.79 4.81
CA ARG A 44 23.79 -18.73 5.17
C ARG A 44 23.18 -17.70 6.13
N TRP A 45 21.95 -17.26 5.85
CA TRP A 45 21.26 -16.33 6.73
C TRP A 45 20.95 -16.96 8.09
N GLN A 46 20.52 -18.22 8.14
CA GLN A 46 20.27 -18.94 9.39
C GLN A 46 21.53 -19.09 10.25
N GLN A 47 22.69 -19.29 9.64
CA GLN A 47 23.96 -19.53 10.33
C GLN A 47 24.67 -18.23 10.73
N ALA A 48 24.63 -17.21 9.87
CA ALA A 48 25.45 -16.01 10.00
C ALA A 48 24.64 -14.71 10.06
N GLY A 49 23.35 -14.72 9.80
CA GLY A 49 22.51 -13.52 9.68
C GLY A 49 22.81 -12.67 8.44
N GLU A 50 23.49 -13.25 7.45
CA GLU A 50 23.98 -12.53 6.27
C GLU A 50 23.14 -12.82 5.01
N GLY A 51 23.22 -11.89 4.04
CA GLY A 51 22.61 -12.05 2.71
C GLY A 51 21.18 -11.54 2.60
N MET A 52 20.59 -11.77 1.43
CA MET A 52 19.29 -11.18 1.05
C MET A 52 18.11 -11.61 1.92
N TYR A 53 18.16 -12.77 2.52
CA TYR A 53 17.12 -13.23 3.46
C TYR A 53 17.08 -12.45 4.78
N GLY A 54 18.10 -11.65 5.09
CA GLY A 54 18.12 -10.70 6.21
C GLY A 54 17.50 -9.33 5.86
N SER A 55 17.04 -9.14 4.62
CA SER A 55 16.47 -7.89 4.13
C SER A 55 14.99 -8.06 3.73
N ASN A 56 14.32 -6.97 3.42
CA ASN A 56 12.98 -6.98 2.84
C ASN A 56 12.97 -7.07 1.30
N GLY A 57 14.12 -7.35 0.68
CA GLY A 57 14.28 -7.44 -0.77
C GLY A 57 14.44 -6.10 -1.49
N ALA A 58 14.29 -4.97 -0.81
CA ALA A 58 14.51 -3.66 -1.38
C ALA A 58 15.98 -3.23 -1.24
N ALA A 59 16.63 -2.91 -2.36
CA ALA A 59 18.01 -2.43 -2.37
C ALA A 59 18.10 -0.93 -2.11
N VAL A 60 17.15 -0.15 -2.65
CA VAL A 60 17.10 1.32 -2.54
C VAL A 60 15.66 1.77 -2.38
N GLY A 61 15.45 2.82 -1.58
CA GLY A 61 14.19 3.54 -1.47
C GLY A 61 14.36 5.01 -1.86
N VAL A 62 13.49 5.52 -2.71
CA VAL A 62 13.41 6.94 -3.05
C VAL A 62 12.10 7.50 -2.51
N VAL A 63 12.21 8.49 -1.65
CA VAL A 63 11.06 9.19 -1.06
C VAL A 63 11.01 10.58 -1.64
N SER A 64 9.92 10.94 -2.30
CA SER A 64 9.78 12.23 -2.96
C SER A 64 8.37 12.81 -2.78
N ARG A 65 8.24 14.07 -3.16
CA ARG A 65 6.97 14.78 -3.17
C ARG A 65 6.60 15.11 -4.60
N SER A 66 5.38 14.73 -5.01
CA SER A 66 4.85 15.09 -6.32
C SER A 66 4.53 16.59 -6.40
N ALA A 67 4.48 17.12 -7.62
CA ALA A 67 4.05 18.50 -7.87
C ALA A 67 2.59 18.73 -7.44
N SER A 68 1.75 17.70 -7.53
CA SER A 68 0.34 17.73 -7.12
C SER A 68 0.10 17.43 -5.63
N ALA A 69 1.15 17.26 -4.82
CA ALA A 69 1.01 16.99 -3.39
C ALA A 69 0.26 18.10 -2.67
N SER A 70 -0.77 17.73 -1.88
CA SER A 70 -1.60 18.68 -1.13
C SER A 70 -0.99 19.13 0.20
N THR A 71 0.09 18.51 0.63
CA THR A 71 0.78 18.76 1.90
C THR A 71 2.28 18.85 1.66
N PRO A 72 3.07 19.45 2.58
CA PRO A 72 4.52 19.53 2.43
C PRO A 72 5.24 18.18 2.55
N GLU A 73 4.58 17.17 3.10
CA GLU A 73 5.20 15.87 3.28
C GLU A 73 5.26 15.08 1.97
N PRO A 74 6.26 14.18 1.82
CA PRO A 74 6.35 13.28 0.68
C PRO A 74 5.08 12.44 0.49
N ASP A 75 4.74 12.17 -0.75
CA ASP A 75 3.57 11.38 -1.16
C ASP A 75 3.91 10.30 -2.20
N LEU A 76 5.17 10.20 -2.60
CA LEU A 76 5.70 9.15 -3.47
C LEU A 76 6.80 8.37 -2.75
N PHE A 77 6.71 7.06 -2.82
CA PHE A 77 7.74 6.12 -2.37
C PHE A 77 8.04 5.14 -3.50
N CYS A 78 9.29 5.11 -3.97
CA CYS A 78 9.71 4.19 -5.01
C CYS A 78 10.75 3.24 -4.42
N MET A 79 10.53 1.95 -4.57
CA MET A 79 11.31 0.89 -3.97
C MET A 79 11.95 0.05 -5.07
N ALA A 80 13.29 -0.01 -5.10
CA ALA A 80 14.05 -0.84 -6.03
C ALA A 80 14.16 -2.27 -5.49
N LEU A 81 13.51 -3.21 -6.15
CA LEU A 81 13.52 -4.63 -5.85
C LEU A 81 14.45 -5.36 -6.83
N LEU A 82 15.35 -6.20 -6.32
CA LEU A 82 16.20 -7.04 -7.15
C LEU A 82 15.42 -8.30 -7.58
N ALA A 83 14.32 -8.09 -8.27
CA ALA A 83 13.38 -9.13 -8.65
C ALA A 83 12.54 -8.69 -9.84
N ARG A 84 11.97 -9.63 -10.56
CA ARG A 84 10.86 -9.37 -11.47
C ARG A 84 9.55 -9.37 -10.68
N PHE A 85 9.02 -8.18 -10.40
CA PHE A 85 7.80 -8.00 -9.64
C PHE A 85 6.84 -7.06 -10.40
N GLU A 86 5.70 -7.57 -10.82
CA GLU A 86 4.73 -6.85 -11.65
C GLU A 86 3.36 -6.71 -10.94
N GLY A 87 3.34 -6.87 -9.61
CA GLY A 87 2.14 -6.81 -8.78
C GLY A 87 1.75 -8.15 -8.18
N TYR A 88 0.64 -8.16 -7.45
CA TYR A 88 0.11 -9.34 -6.79
C TYR A 88 -0.99 -9.99 -7.62
N PHE A 89 -0.69 -11.16 -8.19
CA PHE A 89 -1.61 -12.00 -8.93
C PHE A 89 -1.30 -13.48 -8.66
N PRO A 90 -2.22 -14.43 -8.92
CA PRO A 90 -1.95 -15.84 -8.69
C PRO A 90 -0.70 -16.31 -9.42
N GLY A 91 0.31 -16.76 -8.67
CA GLY A 91 1.59 -17.23 -9.20
C GLY A 91 2.69 -16.17 -9.36
N PHE A 92 2.51 -14.93 -8.88
CA PHE A 92 3.53 -13.87 -8.93
C PHE A 92 4.89 -14.30 -8.34
N SER A 93 4.89 -15.16 -7.32
CA SER A 93 6.12 -15.67 -6.72
C SER A 93 7.01 -16.46 -7.67
N LYS A 94 6.42 -17.10 -8.71
CA LYS A 94 7.17 -17.80 -9.74
C LYS A 94 7.93 -16.84 -10.66
N LEU A 95 7.38 -15.65 -10.86
CA LEU A 95 8.09 -14.57 -11.58
C LEU A 95 9.32 -14.13 -10.79
N ILE A 96 9.20 -13.98 -9.49
CA ILE A 96 10.31 -13.59 -8.61
C ILE A 96 11.38 -14.68 -8.61
N SER A 97 10.99 -15.94 -8.35
CA SER A 97 11.94 -17.06 -8.22
C SER A 97 12.60 -17.50 -9.53
N GLY A 98 12.01 -17.15 -10.66
CA GLY A 98 12.53 -17.53 -11.98
C GLY A 98 13.47 -16.51 -12.63
N HIS A 99 13.72 -15.36 -11.98
CA HIS A 99 14.44 -14.25 -12.61
C HIS A 99 15.36 -13.54 -11.59
N ASP A 100 16.65 -13.73 -11.74
CA ASP A 100 17.71 -13.12 -10.93
C ASP A 100 18.40 -11.93 -11.63
N ASP A 101 17.93 -11.57 -12.83
CA ASP A 101 18.44 -10.51 -13.69
C ASP A 101 17.47 -9.33 -13.88
N HIS A 102 16.60 -9.06 -12.92
CA HIS A 102 15.62 -7.99 -13.02
C HIS A 102 15.77 -6.95 -11.91
N LEU A 103 15.46 -5.71 -12.26
CA LEU A 103 15.27 -4.60 -11.33
C LEU A 103 13.85 -4.08 -11.51
N THR A 104 13.06 -4.13 -10.46
CA THR A 104 11.73 -3.51 -10.45
C THR A 104 11.68 -2.35 -9.49
N TRP A 105 11.28 -1.18 -9.98
CA TRP A 105 10.85 -0.10 -9.14
C TRP A 105 9.35 -0.25 -8.86
N ALA A 106 9.01 -0.61 -7.62
CA ALA A 106 7.63 -0.53 -7.14
C ALA A 106 7.35 0.92 -6.76
N VAL A 107 6.51 1.58 -7.54
CA VAL A 107 6.10 2.97 -7.36
C VAL A 107 4.83 3.01 -6.53
N LEU A 108 4.88 3.62 -5.36
CA LEU A 108 3.75 3.71 -4.44
C LEU A 108 3.33 5.17 -4.25
N LYS A 109 2.06 5.47 -4.56
CA LYS A 109 1.42 6.74 -4.23
C LYS A 109 0.79 6.63 -2.85
N GLY A 110 1.43 7.22 -1.85
CA GLY A 110 0.87 7.42 -0.52
C GLY A 110 -0.09 8.60 -0.46
N ARG A 111 -0.81 8.75 0.66
CA ARG A 111 -1.71 9.88 0.90
C ARG A 111 -2.69 10.12 -0.24
N THR A 112 -3.28 9.04 -0.76
CA THR A 112 -4.26 9.08 -1.84
C THR A 112 -5.44 9.99 -1.50
N ARG A 113 -5.96 10.71 -2.50
CA ARG A 113 -7.08 11.65 -2.33
C ARG A 113 -8.44 10.97 -2.48
N ASN A 114 -8.47 9.80 -3.08
CA ASN A 114 -9.71 9.08 -3.34
C ASN A 114 -10.42 8.66 -2.03
N ARG A 115 -11.74 8.93 -1.96
CA ARG A 115 -12.65 8.62 -0.85
C ARG A 115 -13.93 7.93 -1.33
N ALA A 116 -14.04 7.67 -2.63
CA ALA A 116 -15.28 7.18 -3.24
C ALA A 116 -15.43 5.66 -3.16
N GLY A 117 -14.37 4.93 -2.79
CA GLY A 117 -14.37 3.49 -2.71
C GLY A 117 -15.40 2.96 -1.70
N ARG A 118 -15.92 1.75 -1.97
CA ARG A 118 -16.96 1.15 -1.14
C ARG A 118 -16.96 -0.37 -1.17
N VAL A 119 -17.41 -0.94 -0.06
CA VAL A 119 -17.74 -2.35 0.10
C VAL A 119 -19.23 -2.46 0.41
N ARG A 120 -19.96 -3.31 -0.28
CA ARG A 120 -21.41 -3.53 -0.08
C ARG A 120 -21.72 -5.01 0.03
N LEU A 121 -22.71 -5.37 0.82
CA LEU A 121 -23.27 -6.70 0.77
C LEU A 121 -23.93 -6.93 -0.60
N ARG A 122 -23.71 -8.09 -1.16
CA ARG A 122 -24.39 -8.56 -2.39
C ARG A 122 -25.80 -9.01 -2.09
N SER A 123 -25.99 -9.68 -0.95
CA SER A 123 -27.25 -10.20 -0.47
C SER A 123 -27.27 -10.26 1.06
N ALA A 124 -28.31 -10.85 1.64
CA ALA A 124 -28.41 -11.12 3.08
C ALA A 124 -27.66 -12.41 3.51
N ASP A 125 -27.19 -13.22 2.57
CA ASP A 125 -26.37 -14.41 2.90
C ASP A 125 -24.93 -13.95 3.18
N PRO A 126 -24.41 -14.15 4.42
CA PRO A 126 -23.07 -13.72 4.79
C PRO A 126 -21.94 -14.48 4.06
N ARG A 127 -22.25 -15.56 3.34
CA ARG A 127 -21.29 -16.33 2.54
C ARG A 127 -21.11 -15.77 1.14
N ASP A 128 -22.01 -14.92 0.70
CA ASP A 128 -21.87 -14.25 -0.60
C ASP A 128 -20.69 -13.27 -0.58
N PRO A 129 -19.78 -13.35 -1.55
CA PRO A 129 -18.71 -12.35 -1.68
C PRO A 129 -19.28 -10.94 -1.79
N PRO A 130 -18.74 -9.96 -1.05
CA PRO A 130 -19.21 -8.59 -1.12
C PRO A 130 -18.92 -7.97 -2.48
N LEU A 131 -19.66 -6.91 -2.81
CA LEU A 131 -19.37 -6.03 -3.94
C LEU A 131 -18.33 -5.01 -3.50
N ILE A 132 -17.15 -5.05 -4.10
CA ILE A 132 -16.03 -4.15 -3.81
C ILE A 132 -15.78 -3.29 -5.02
N ASN A 133 -15.78 -1.96 -4.84
CA ASN A 133 -15.38 -0.99 -5.83
C ASN A 133 -14.45 0.03 -5.18
N PHE A 134 -13.20 0.10 -5.63
CA PHE A 134 -12.24 1.09 -5.17
C PHE A 134 -12.51 2.48 -5.76
N ALA A 135 -13.31 2.57 -6.82
CA ALA A 135 -13.61 3.80 -7.55
C ALA A 135 -12.33 4.60 -7.85
N GLN A 136 -11.38 3.93 -8.52
CA GLN A 136 -10.06 4.50 -8.78
C GLN A 136 -10.13 5.64 -9.81
N PHE A 137 -9.21 6.58 -9.71
CA PHE A 137 -8.98 7.68 -10.65
C PHE A 137 -10.27 8.46 -10.98
N GLU A 138 -10.75 8.42 -12.22
CA GLU A 138 -11.91 9.16 -12.71
C GLU A 138 -13.24 8.76 -12.04
N GLU A 139 -13.35 7.55 -11.51
CA GLU A 139 -14.48 7.11 -10.69
C GLU A 139 -14.39 7.62 -9.25
N GLY A 140 -13.27 8.22 -8.89
CA GLY A 140 -12.93 8.65 -7.54
C GLY A 140 -13.62 9.93 -7.10
N SER A 141 -13.25 10.35 -5.90
CA SER A 141 -13.64 11.65 -5.37
C SER A 141 -12.86 12.78 -6.06
N PRO A 142 -13.34 14.04 -5.98
CA PRO A 142 -12.59 15.17 -6.53
C PRO A 142 -11.14 15.22 -6.08
N GLY A 143 -10.23 15.38 -7.02
CA GLY A 143 -8.77 15.36 -6.81
C GLY A 143 -8.12 13.98 -6.94
N ALA A 144 -8.87 12.92 -7.23
CA ALA A 144 -8.28 11.60 -7.45
C ALA A 144 -7.43 11.54 -8.74
N GLU A 145 -7.70 12.43 -9.70
CA GLU A 145 -6.86 12.63 -10.88
C GLU A 145 -5.45 13.15 -10.56
N ASP A 146 -5.28 13.82 -9.42
CA ASP A 146 -3.95 14.24 -8.94
C ASP A 146 -3.10 13.03 -8.54
N ASP A 147 -3.74 11.98 -8.04
CA ASP A 147 -3.05 10.73 -7.71
C ASP A 147 -2.49 10.08 -8.99
N LEU A 148 -3.25 10.10 -10.09
CA LEU A 148 -2.81 9.59 -11.38
C LEU A 148 -1.63 10.40 -11.94
N ARG A 149 -1.73 11.75 -11.89
CA ARG A 149 -0.62 12.63 -12.32
C ARG A 149 0.66 12.37 -11.51
N ALA A 150 0.54 12.20 -10.21
CA ALA A 150 1.69 11.90 -9.35
C ALA A 150 2.35 10.56 -9.72
N MET A 151 1.58 9.55 -10.12
CA MET A 151 2.13 8.27 -10.59
C MET A 151 2.89 8.41 -11.92
N VAL A 152 2.35 9.18 -12.85
CA VAL A 152 3.03 9.49 -14.13
C VAL A 152 4.35 10.23 -13.88
N GLU A 153 4.32 11.26 -13.02
CA GLU A 153 5.50 12.00 -12.59
C GLU A 153 6.58 11.11 -11.99
N ALA A 154 6.18 10.17 -11.11
CA ALA A 154 7.11 9.21 -10.50
C ALA A 154 7.77 8.28 -11.53
N ILE A 155 7.02 7.78 -12.51
CA ILE A 155 7.57 6.94 -13.59
C ILE A 155 8.61 7.73 -14.40
N ARG A 156 8.32 8.99 -14.76
CA ARG A 156 9.27 9.84 -15.47
C ARG A 156 10.55 10.08 -14.67
N ALA A 157 10.41 10.46 -13.40
CA ALA A 157 11.56 10.67 -12.52
C ALA A 157 12.44 9.42 -12.38
N LEU A 158 11.82 8.23 -12.32
CA LEU A 158 12.57 6.97 -12.28
C LEU A 158 13.25 6.65 -13.62
N ARG A 159 12.64 6.97 -14.76
CA ARG A 159 13.30 6.84 -16.06
C ARG A 159 14.53 7.75 -16.16
N GLU A 160 14.44 8.99 -15.69
CA GLU A 160 15.59 9.89 -15.60
C GLU A 160 16.68 9.34 -14.67
N LEU A 161 16.28 8.81 -13.51
CA LEU A 161 17.20 8.19 -12.55
C LEU A 161 17.91 6.96 -13.12
N THR A 162 17.24 6.17 -13.95
CA THR A 162 17.79 4.93 -14.52
C THR A 162 18.50 5.12 -15.85
N ALA A 163 18.35 6.27 -16.51
CA ALA A 163 18.97 6.55 -17.80
C ALA A 163 20.50 6.31 -17.82
N PRO A 164 21.30 6.75 -16.83
CA PRO A 164 22.73 6.46 -16.80
C PRO A 164 23.06 4.95 -16.71
N LEU A 165 22.17 4.14 -16.13
CA LEU A 165 22.36 2.69 -16.05
C LEU A 165 22.07 2.01 -17.42
N ILE A 166 21.16 2.58 -18.21
CA ILE A 166 20.91 2.16 -19.58
C ILE A 166 22.10 2.53 -20.47
N GLU A 167 22.56 3.77 -20.39
CA GLU A 167 23.70 4.28 -21.17
C GLU A 167 25.00 3.52 -20.89
N SER A 168 25.23 3.15 -19.63
CA SER A 168 26.40 2.35 -19.22
C SER A 168 26.26 0.85 -19.48
N GLY A 169 25.13 0.38 -20.00
CA GLY A 169 24.87 -1.02 -20.33
C GLY A 169 24.61 -1.94 -19.14
N TRP A 170 24.29 -1.40 -17.97
CA TRP A 170 23.83 -2.18 -16.82
C TRP A 170 22.40 -2.67 -17.00
N ILE A 171 21.53 -1.81 -17.51
CA ILE A 171 20.16 -2.15 -17.89
C ILE A 171 20.15 -2.51 -19.38
N ALA A 172 19.70 -3.71 -19.72
CA ALA A 172 19.58 -4.17 -21.09
C ALA A 172 18.29 -3.68 -21.76
N GLN A 173 17.20 -3.58 -20.98
CA GLN A 173 15.89 -3.21 -21.52
C GLN A 173 14.93 -2.81 -20.41
N GLU A 174 14.10 -1.76 -20.64
CA GLU A 174 12.88 -1.54 -19.90
C GLU A 174 11.80 -2.49 -20.44
N LEU A 175 11.18 -3.29 -19.56
CA LEU A 175 10.15 -4.26 -19.91
C LEU A 175 8.74 -3.70 -19.69
N GLN A 176 8.57 -2.95 -18.60
CA GLN A 176 7.27 -2.41 -18.18
C GLN A 176 7.48 -1.00 -17.61
N PRO A 177 6.74 0.01 -18.09
CA PRO A 177 5.72 -0.04 -19.17
C PRO A 177 6.27 -0.34 -20.55
N GLY A 178 7.58 -0.28 -20.74
CA GLY A 178 8.25 -0.54 -22.00
C GLY A 178 8.49 0.74 -22.83
N PRO A 179 9.48 0.67 -23.79
CA PRO A 179 9.95 1.84 -24.51
C PRO A 179 8.91 2.45 -25.46
N GLN A 180 7.82 1.76 -25.75
CA GLN A 180 6.73 2.25 -26.60
C GLN A 180 5.76 3.19 -25.87
N VAL A 181 5.77 3.21 -24.53
CA VAL A 181 4.90 4.06 -23.70
C VAL A 181 5.67 5.31 -23.30
N GLN A 182 5.44 6.44 -23.99
CA GLN A 182 6.28 7.63 -23.88
C GLN A 182 5.53 8.88 -23.43
N THR A 183 4.30 9.09 -23.90
CA THR A 183 3.53 10.28 -23.56
C THR A 183 2.91 10.19 -22.17
N ASP A 184 2.49 11.33 -21.59
CA ASP A 184 1.80 11.33 -20.30
C ASP A 184 0.47 10.60 -20.36
N GLU A 185 -0.23 10.67 -21.49
CA GLU A 185 -1.48 9.98 -21.73
C GLU A 185 -1.29 8.45 -21.77
N GLU A 186 -0.23 7.99 -22.46
CA GLU A 186 0.11 6.56 -22.50
C GLU A 186 0.56 6.05 -21.13
N LEU A 187 1.35 6.81 -20.37
CA LEU A 187 1.74 6.49 -19.02
C LEU A 187 0.53 6.47 -18.07
N ALA A 188 -0.37 7.45 -18.20
CA ALA A 188 -1.60 7.49 -17.44
C ALA A 188 -2.49 6.27 -17.74
N GLN A 189 -2.58 5.87 -19.02
CA GLN A 189 -3.32 4.68 -19.40
C GLN A 189 -2.66 3.41 -18.85
N PHE A 190 -1.33 3.29 -18.92
CA PHE A 190 -0.60 2.21 -18.29
C PHE A 190 -0.89 2.12 -16.78
N VAL A 191 -0.89 3.25 -16.07
CA VAL A 191 -1.23 3.28 -14.63
C VAL A 191 -2.66 2.80 -14.40
N ARG A 192 -3.66 3.26 -15.20
CA ARG A 192 -5.05 2.80 -15.07
C ARG A 192 -5.20 1.31 -15.25
N ASP A 193 -4.48 0.74 -16.21
CA ASP A 193 -4.60 -0.67 -16.58
C ASP A 193 -3.86 -1.61 -15.63
N THR A 194 -2.82 -1.12 -14.95
CA THR A 194 -1.91 -1.96 -14.19
C THR A 194 -1.80 -1.64 -12.71
N ALA A 195 -2.37 -0.51 -12.24
CA ALA A 195 -2.29 -0.15 -10.83
C ALA A 195 -2.96 -1.20 -9.95
N TRP A 196 -2.29 -1.54 -8.88
CA TRP A 196 -2.81 -2.39 -7.82
C TRP A 196 -2.78 -1.68 -6.47
N GLY A 197 -3.32 -2.34 -5.43
CA GLY A 197 -3.20 -1.92 -4.04
C GLY A 197 -3.35 -3.13 -3.13
N HIS A 198 -2.79 -3.05 -1.94
CA HIS A 198 -2.89 -4.08 -0.91
C HIS A 198 -2.96 -3.50 0.50
N HIS A 199 -3.34 -2.23 0.60
CA HIS A 199 -3.49 -1.50 1.85
C HIS A 199 -4.93 -1.02 2.08
N ALA A 200 -5.92 -1.82 1.65
CA ALA A 200 -7.35 -1.51 1.81
C ALA A 200 -7.67 -1.13 3.26
N SER A 201 -8.37 0.00 3.44
CA SER A 201 -8.59 0.60 4.75
C SER A 201 -9.83 1.51 4.77
N CYS A 202 -10.15 2.07 5.95
CA CYS A 202 -11.07 3.18 6.14
C CYS A 202 -12.58 2.87 6.00
N THR A 203 -13.01 1.62 5.96
CA THR A 203 -14.42 1.25 5.75
C THR A 203 -15.29 1.21 7.01
N CYS A 204 -14.69 1.38 8.21
CA CYS A 204 -15.38 1.51 9.49
C CYS A 204 -14.74 2.64 10.33
N PRO A 205 -14.70 3.89 9.82
CA PRO A 205 -13.87 4.94 10.38
C PRO A 205 -14.30 5.35 11.79
N ILE A 206 -13.30 5.66 12.63
CA ILE A 206 -13.51 6.37 13.90
C ILE A 206 -14.02 7.78 13.59
N GLY A 207 -15.04 8.23 14.33
CA GLY A 207 -15.56 9.57 14.20
C GLY A 207 -17.01 9.71 14.64
N PRO A 208 -17.53 10.94 14.63
CA PRO A 208 -18.92 11.21 14.98
C PRO A 208 -19.88 10.52 14.00
N LYS A 209 -20.93 9.88 14.53
CA LYS A 209 -21.92 9.14 13.74
C LYS A 209 -22.55 10.01 12.65
N GLU A 210 -22.88 11.24 12.96
CA GLU A 210 -23.51 12.22 12.05
C GLU A 210 -22.58 12.66 10.90
N LYS A 211 -21.27 12.41 11.01
CA LYS A 211 -20.26 12.65 9.97
C LYS A 211 -19.84 11.37 9.25
N GLY A 212 -20.59 10.27 9.43
CA GLY A 212 -20.29 8.98 8.81
C GLY A 212 -19.29 8.13 9.61
N GLY A 213 -18.99 8.49 10.86
CA GLY A 213 -18.22 7.64 11.77
C GLY A 213 -18.98 6.36 12.09
N VAL A 214 -18.26 5.25 12.16
CA VAL A 214 -18.78 3.93 12.54
C VAL A 214 -18.43 3.59 13.98
N LEU A 215 -17.29 4.08 14.44
CA LEU A 215 -16.71 3.79 15.74
C LEU A 215 -16.52 5.06 16.58
N ASP A 216 -16.66 4.92 17.88
CA ASP A 216 -16.23 5.94 18.83
C ASP A 216 -14.70 5.87 19.08
N SER A 217 -14.18 6.76 19.94
CA SER A 217 -12.76 6.84 20.29
C SER A 217 -12.23 5.60 21.05
N THR A 218 -13.12 4.74 21.54
CA THR A 218 -12.79 3.47 22.20
C THR A 218 -12.96 2.26 21.28
N LEU A 219 -13.12 2.50 19.96
CA LEU A 219 -13.30 1.50 18.91
C LEU A 219 -14.62 0.72 18.99
N LEU A 220 -15.57 1.17 19.84
CA LEU A 220 -16.90 0.57 19.91
C LEU A 220 -17.76 1.05 18.74
N VAL A 221 -18.51 0.11 18.16
CA VAL A 221 -19.47 0.40 17.09
C VAL A 221 -20.64 1.21 17.65
N HIS A 222 -20.93 2.36 17.05
CA HIS A 222 -22.03 3.22 17.49
C HIS A 222 -23.37 2.48 17.55
N GLY A 223 -24.01 2.51 18.72
CA GLY A 223 -25.33 1.89 18.93
C GLY A 223 -25.33 0.37 19.04
N VAL A 224 -24.16 -0.27 19.10
CA VAL A 224 -24.03 -1.72 19.33
C VAL A 224 -23.19 -1.97 20.58
N SER A 225 -23.77 -2.68 21.55
CA SER A 225 -23.06 -3.00 22.80
C SER A 225 -21.99 -4.07 22.56
N ARG A 226 -20.80 -3.89 23.14
CA ARG A 226 -19.71 -4.89 23.18
C ARG A 226 -19.14 -5.32 21.84
N LEU A 227 -19.35 -4.54 20.79
CA LEU A 227 -18.76 -4.80 19.48
C LEU A 227 -17.68 -3.75 19.17
N ARG A 228 -16.47 -4.19 18.88
CA ARG A 228 -15.36 -3.35 18.43
C ARG A 228 -14.88 -3.80 17.06
N VAL A 229 -14.28 -2.87 16.33
CA VAL A 229 -13.49 -3.16 15.12
C VAL A 229 -12.07 -2.71 15.39
N VAL A 230 -11.07 -3.57 15.12
CA VAL A 230 -9.66 -3.34 15.40
C VAL A 230 -8.82 -3.82 14.22
N ASP A 231 -8.88 -3.10 13.13
CA ASP A 231 -8.09 -3.32 11.93
C ASP A 231 -7.94 -2.03 11.12
N ALA A 232 -7.36 -2.09 9.92
CA ALA A 232 -7.14 -0.91 9.09
C ALA A 232 -8.43 -0.18 8.67
N SER A 233 -9.61 -0.79 8.80
CA SER A 233 -10.87 -0.16 8.45
C SER A 233 -11.23 1.02 9.38
N VAL A 234 -10.64 1.08 10.57
CA VAL A 234 -10.94 2.12 11.56
C VAL A 234 -10.36 3.49 11.22
N PHE A 235 -9.38 3.56 10.34
CA PHE A 235 -8.76 4.84 9.99
C PHE A 235 -9.73 5.75 9.25
N PRO A 236 -9.86 7.04 9.62
CA PRO A 236 -10.62 8.02 8.83
C PRO A 236 -9.95 8.33 7.48
N ARG A 237 -8.63 8.23 7.47
CA ARG A 237 -7.74 8.36 6.30
C ARG A 237 -6.67 7.30 6.35
N ILE A 238 -6.30 6.78 5.18
CA ILE A 238 -5.19 5.84 5.08
C ILE A 238 -3.88 6.49 5.56
N PRO A 239 -3.20 5.93 6.59
CA PRO A 239 -2.01 6.55 7.17
C PRO A 239 -0.76 6.33 6.33
N GLY A 240 0.11 7.33 6.23
CA GLY A 240 1.49 7.26 5.75
C GLY A 240 1.69 6.56 4.39
N PHE A 241 2.82 5.89 4.22
CA PHE A 241 3.10 5.01 3.07
C PHE A 241 2.70 3.56 3.35
N PHE A 242 3.27 2.95 4.39
CA PHE A 242 2.97 1.58 4.81
C PHE A 242 2.12 1.62 6.08
N ILE A 243 1.04 0.84 6.10
CA ILE A 243 0.07 0.91 7.20
C ILE A 243 0.38 -0.04 8.35
N ALA A 244 1.32 -0.97 8.19
CA ALA A 244 1.59 -2.02 9.19
C ALA A 244 1.95 -1.44 10.56
N ALA A 245 2.86 -0.46 10.64
CA ALA A 245 3.24 0.15 11.91
C ALA A 245 2.06 0.86 12.61
N ALA A 246 1.20 1.53 11.83
CA ALA A 246 0.00 2.16 12.35
C ALA A 246 -1.02 1.13 12.88
N ILE A 247 -1.12 -0.04 12.22
CA ILE A 247 -1.99 -1.13 12.67
C ILE A 247 -1.44 -1.76 13.96
N PHE A 248 -0.13 -1.98 14.08
CA PHE A 248 0.47 -2.47 15.33
C PHE A 248 0.19 -1.52 16.50
N MET A 249 0.42 -0.21 16.30
CA MET A 249 0.11 0.80 17.31
C MET A 249 -1.37 0.80 17.71
N LEU A 250 -2.27 0.69 16.73
CA LEU A 250 -3.71 0.57 16.96
C LEU A 250 -4.05 -0.67 17.77
N ALA A 251 -3.46 -1.82 17.42
CA ALA A 251 -3.72 -3.10 18.07
C ALA A 251 -3.29 -3.09 19.55
N GLU A 252 -2.11 -2.57 19.86
CA GLU A 252 -1.64 -2.38 21.24
C GLU A 252 -2.59 -1.50 22.05
N LYS A 253 -2.98 -0.37 21.49
CA LYS A 253 -3.94 0.53 22.15
C LYS A 253 -5.31 -0.12 22.35
N ALA A 254 -5.79 -0.89 21.38
CA ALA A 254 -7.05 -1.61 21.47
C ALA A 254 -7.00 -2.72 22.55
N ALA A 255 -5.87 -3.41 22.68
CA ALA A 255 -5.67 -4.40 23.74
C ALA A 255 -5.82 -3.78 25.13
N ASP A 256 -5.19 -2.61 25.39
CA ASP A 256 -5.35 -1.88 26.63
C ASP A 256 -6.82 -1.52 26.90
N MET A 257 -7.55 -1.04 25.89
CA MET A 257 -8.96 -0.70 26.01
C MET A 257 -9.83 -1.91 26.34
N VAL A 258 -9.54 -3.07 25.73
CA VAL A 258 -10.27 -4.32 25.98
C VAL A 258 -10.02 -4.80 27.43
N LEU A 259 -8.76 -4.79 27.87
CA LEU A 259 -8.37 -5.19 29.22
C LEU A 259 -8.99 -4.27 30.28
N ALA A 260 -8.94 -2.96 30.09
CA ALA A 260 -9.57 -1.98 30.99
C ALA A 260 -11.08 -2.25 31.14
N THR A 261 -11.76 -2.54 30.02
CA THR A 261 -13.20 -2.88 30.04
C THR A 261 -13.48 -4.19 30.79
N ALA A 262 -12.63 -5.22 30.60
CA ALA A 262 -12.77 -6.52 31.26
C ALA A 262 -12.56 -6.43 32.77
N HIS A 263 -11.69 -5.55 33.25
CA HIS A 263 -11.40 -5.33 34.66
C HIS A 263 -12.29 -4.27 35.33
N GLY A 264 -13.31 -3.75 34.63
CA GLY A 264 -14.23 -2.76 35.16
C GLY A 264 -13.61 -1.36 35.40
N THR A 265 -12.44 -1.08 34.88
CA THR A 265 -11.78 0.22 34.95
C THR A 265 -12.28 1.06 33.78
N PRO A 266 -12.85 2.29 34.02
CA PRO A 266 -13.20 3.17 32.91
C PRO A 266 -11.94 3.49 32.09
N ALA A 267 -11.99 3.33 30.76
CA ALA A 267 -10.92 3.78 29.88
C ALA A 267 -10.77 5.31 30.05
N SER A 268 -9.70 5.77 30.70
CA SER A 268 -9.41 7.19 30.81
C SER A 268 -8.98 7.71 29.45
N VAL A 269 -9.90 8.33 28.72
CA VAL A 269 -9.57 9.18 27.59
C VAL A 269 -9.05 10.48 28.17
N SER A 270 -7.74 10.67 28.17
CA SER A 270 -7.18 12.00 28.39
C SER A 270 -7.55 12.85 27.17
N ASP A 271 -8.50 13.76 27.32
CA ASP A 271 -8.78 14.85 26.39
C ASP A 271 -7.54 15.77 26.31
N THR A 272 -6.54 15.34 25.57
CA THR A 272 -5.51 16.26 25.11
C THR A 272 -5.96 16.81 23.77
N THR A 273 -6.71 17.89 23.82
CA THR A 273 -6.90 18.78 22.65
C THR A 273 -5.50 19.17 22.16
N PRO A 274 -5.11 18.86 20.93
CA PRO A 274 -3.87 19.42 20.39
C PRO A 274 -4.11 20.93 20.23
N GLY A 275 -3.42 21.73 21.06
CA GLY A 275 -3.24 23.15 20.82
C GLY A 275 -2.64 23.31 19.43
N GLY A 276 -3.18 24.26 18.65
CA GLY A 276 -2.85 24.47 17.25
C GLY A 276 -1.34 24.68 16.99
N LEU A 277 -0.91 24.09 15.92
CA LEU A 277 0.17 24.52 15.01
C LEU A 277 -0.32 24.33 13.58
#